data_8b287dd657c9ecf4668506b6ecc11b56
#
_entry.id   8b287dd657c9ecf4668506b6ecc11b56
#
_cell.length_a   1.000
_cell.length_b   1.000
_cell.length_c   1.000
_cell.angle_alpha   90.00
_cell.angle_beta   90.00
_cell.angle_gamma   90.00
#
_symmetry.space_group_name_H-M   'P 1'
#
loop_
_entity.id
_entity.type
_entity.pdbx_description
1 polymer ?
#
loop_
_entity_poly.entity_id
_entity_poly.type
_entity_poly.pdbx_seq_one_letter_code
_entity_poly.pdbx_strand_id
1 'polypeptide(L)'
;PRSQVFDECAKYINTHNPAVFLLENVKGIMSVQKGQMWQHILLTLRDSGDLAYNIFYTVLNTEEHGVPQHRPRLYILGLRSDVQKERWTWPPPLPHVSIEAFLEPSAAQGLSIQDLPLDISRTCRSNLKRELERLEKEGMRPLQRPFLIDVDSSPGWVSVMWDRCPCLTRSRPQGFWISNRGRRMSVKEMLRLQGMQSMAANLDGELAVTERQLGQMIGNSMSQNVLERILARVMKCAFGLSVRDKWAAAASRCQQNMSTSKRRRVG
;
A
#
# COMPACT_ATOMS: atom_id res chain seq x y z
N PRO A 1 25.11 -2.45 -1.23
CA PRO A 1 24.42 -1.16 -1.04
C PRO A 1 23.08 -1.25 -0.29
N ARG A 2 22.19 -2.28 -0.56
CA ARG A 2 20.91 -2.40 0.20
C ARG A 2 21.07 -3.14 1.54
N SER A 3 22.06 -4.00 1.68
CA SER A 3 22.46 -4.61 2.95
C SER A 3 22.99 -3.57 3.94
N GLN A 4 23.72 -2.59 3.48
CA GLN A 4 24.27 -1.52 4.32
C GLN A 4 23.21 -0.75 5.12
N VAL A 5 21.99 -0.56 4.57
CA VAL A 5 20.90 0.13 5.29
C VAL A 5 20.45 -0.67 6.52
N PHE A 6 20.35 -1.99 6.41
CA PHE A 6 20.00 -2.83 7.55
C PHE A 6 21.11 -2.79 8.62
N ASP A 7 22.37 -2.87 8.20
CA ASP A 7 23.50 -2.86 9.12
C ASP A 7 23.56 -1.53 9.92
N GLU A 8 23.27 -0.39 9.26
CA GLU A 8 23.17 0.91 9.94
C GLU A 8 21.97 1.00 10.89
N CYS A 9 20.81 0.41 10.52
CA CYS A 9 19.67 0.32 11.43
C CYS A 9 20.01 -0.53 12.67
N ALA A 10 20.66 -1.68 12.49
CA ALA A 10 21.08 -2.55 13.59
C ALA A 10 22.08 -1.83 14.51
N LYS A 11 23.06 -1.14 13.93
CA LYS A 11 24.02 -0.31 14.67
C LYS A 11 23.33 0.78 15.48
N TYR A 12 22.32 1.47 14.89
CA TYR A 12 21.55 2.47 15.61
C TYR A 12 20.79 1.85 16.79
N ILE A 13 20.14 0.71 16.58
CA ILE A 13 19.40 -0.02 17.63
C ILE A 13 20.34 -0.39 18.77
N ASN A 14 21.52 -0.92 18.47
CA ASN A 14 22.54 -1.28 19.45
C ASN A 14 23.06 -0.08 20.25
N THR A 15 23.27 1.04 19.59
CA THR A 15 23.86 2.23 20.24
C THR A 15 22.83 2.97 21.11
N HIS A 16 21.57 3.05 20.66
CA HIS A 16 20.57 3.92 21.30
C HIS A 16 19.52 3.17 22.13
N ASN A 17 19.48 1.85 22.03
CA ASN A 17 18.54 1.00 22.78
C ASN A 17 17.09 1.55 22.78
N PRO A 18 16.47 1.85 21.60
CA PRO A 18 15.15 2.45 21.54
C PRO A 18 14.12 1.54 22.22
N ALA A 19 13.12 2.13 22.89
CA ALA A 19 12.02 1.37 23.51
C ALA A 19 11.29 0.47 22.50
N VAL A 20 11.17 0.96 21.27
CA VAL A 20 10.49 0.27 20.15
C VAL A 20 11.23 0.57 18.86
N PHE A 21 11.36 -0.40 17.99
CA PHE A 21 11.72 -0.17 16.59
C PHE A 21 10.77 -0.92 15.65
N LEU A 22 10.56 -0.36 14.48
CA LEU A 22 9.75 -0.96 13.42
C LEU A 22 10.52 -0.87 12.10
N LEU A 23 10.81 -2.03 11.50
CA LEU A 23 11.45 -2.13 10.20
C LEU A 23 10.46 -2.67 9.16
N GLU A 24 10.58 -2.21 7.93
CA GLU A 24 9.77 -2.69 6.81
C GLU A 24 10.67 -3.15 5.67
N ASN A 25 10.26 -4.22 4.99
CA ASN A 25 10.94 -4.68 3.79
C ASN A 25 9.97 -5.41 2.84
N VAL A 26 10.41 -5.66 1.62
CA VAL A 26 9.67 -6.51 0.68
C VAL A 26 9.64 -7.95 1.19
N LYS A 27 8.50 -8.65 1.01
CA LYS A 27 8.33 -10.06 1.41
C LYS A 27 9.45 -10.96 0.88
N GLY A 28 9.98 -10.66 -0.32
CA GLY A 28 11.01 -11.46 -0.97
C GLY A 28 12.32 -11.59 -0.19
N ILE A 29 12.62 -10.68 0.77
CA ILE A 29 13.85 -10.78 1.59
C ILE A 29 13.92 -12.09 2.38
N MET A 30 12.78 -12.66 2.73
CA MET A 30 12.70 -13.92 3.49
C MET A 30 13.21 -15.13 2.70
N SER A 31 13.26 -15.05 1.36
CA SER A 31 13.72 -16.13 0.47
C SER A 31 15.09 -15.88 -0.17
N VAL A 32 15.67 -14.69 0.05
CA VAL A 32 17.00 -14.34 -0.48
C VAL A 32 18.05 -15.32 0.06
N GLN A 33 18.91 -15.82 -0.82
CA GLN A 33 19.95 -16.81 -0.49
C GLN A 33 19.39 -18.02 0.29
N LYS A 34 18.26 -18.56 -0.19
CA LYS A 34 17.57 -19.69 0.47
C LYS A 34 17.21 -19.42 1.95
N GLY A 35 16.93 -18.15 2.30
CA GLY A 35 16.55 -17.74 3.65
C GLY A 35 17.71 -17.36 4.56
N GLN A 36 18.95 -17.49 4.14
CA GLN A 36 20.13 -17.14 4.96
C GLN A 36 20.14 -15.65 5.37
N MET A 37 19.76 -14.75 4.43
CA MET A 37 19.65 -13.31 4.73
C MET A 37 18.61 -13.05 5.82
N TRP A 38 17.48 -13.74 5.77
CA TRP A 38 16.44 -13.62 6.78
C TRP A 38 16.89 -14.11 8.15
N GLN A 39 17.58 -15.24 8.21
CA GLN A 39 18.16 -15.77 9.45
C GLN A 39 19.19 -14.80 10.03
N HIS A 40 20.06 -14.23 9.20
CA HIS A 40 21.02 -13.23 9.63
C HIS A 40 20.33 -12.00 10.25
N ILE A 41 19.29 -11.46 9.59
CA ILE A 41 18.51 -10.34 10.13
C ILE A 41 17.93 -10.67 11.50
N LEU A 42 17.31 -11.84 11.67
CA LEU A 42 16.70 -12.22 12.94
C LEU A 42 17.72 -12.39 14.06
N LEU A 43 18.86 -13.03 13.78
CA LEU A 43 19.94 -13.19 14.76
C LEU A 43 20.50 -11.83 15.17
N THR A 44 20.85 -10.98 14.21
CA THR A 44 21.36 -9.64 14.47
C THR A 44 20.40 -8.82 15.35
N LEU A 45 19.09 -8.85 15.09
CA LEU A 45 18.13 -8.10 15.88
C LEU A 45 17.87 -8.69 17.27
N ARG A 46 18.03 -9.99 17.46
CA ARG A 46 17.91 -10.64 18.78
C ARG A 46 19.10 -10.35 19.66
N ASP A 47 20.28 -10.27 19.06
CA ASP A 47 21.53 -9.99 19.75
C ASP A 47 21.81 -8.47 19.87
N SER A 48 20.84 -7.63 19.43
CA SER A 48 20.97 -6.18 19.42
C SER A 48 20.72 -5.57 20.80
N GLY A 49 21.65 -4.70 21.24
CA GLY A 49 21.53 -3.88 22.43
C GLY A 49 21.85 -4.59 23.74
N ASP A 50 22.06 -3.78 24.78
CA ASP A 50 22.29 -4.27 26.16
C ASP A 50 21.00 -4.79 26.81
N LEU A 51 19.83 -4.45 26.24
CA LEU A 51 18.52 -4.83 26.72
C LEU A 51 17.82 -5.75 25.71
N ALA A 52 17.31 -6.88 26.17
CA ALA A 52 16.64 -7.86 25.31
C ALA A 52 15.40 -7.29 24.60
N TYR A 53 15.30 -7.56 23.32
CA TYR A 53 14.10 -7.24 22.51
C TYR A 53 13.25 -8.49 22.26
N ASN A 54 11.94 -8.34 22.43
CA ASN A 54 10.98 -9.28 21.90
C ASN A 54 10.73 -8.95 20.44
N ILE A 55 11.16 -9.82 19.52
CA ILE A 55 11.07 -9.63 18.06
C ILE A 55 9.83 -10.32 17.51
N PHE A 56 8.96 -9.52 16.89
CA PHE A 56 7.75 -9.98 16.22
C PHE A 56 7.83 -9.63 14.73
N TYR A 57 7.40 -10.52 13.85
CA TYR A 57 7.37 -10.24 12.43
C TYR A 57 6.17 -10.89 11.77
N THR A 58 5.70 -10.26 10.71
CA THR A 58 4.61 -10.76 9.86
C THR A 58 4.61 -10.06 8.51
N VAL A 59 3.94 -10.65 7.53
CA VAL A 59 3.64 -9.98 6.27
C VAL A 59 2.23 -9.41 6.35
N LEU A 60 2.10 -8.09 6.19
CA LEU A 60 0.81 -7.41 6.11
C LEU A 60 0.61 -6.87 4.69
N ASN A 61 -0.61 -6.98 4.18
CA ASN A 61 -0.99 -6.45 2.89
C ASN A 61 -1.84 -5.18 3.06
N THR A 62 -1.46 -4.09 2.42
CA THR A 62 -2.13 -2.79 2.52
C THR A 62 -3.64 -2.90 2.25
N GLU A 63 -4.06 -3.75 1.31
CA GLU A 63 -5.49 -3.97 0.98
C GLU A 63 -6.32 -4.57 2.12
N GLU A 64 -5.68 -5.26 3.06
CA GLU A 64 -6.32 -5.82 4.25
C GLU A 64 -6.40 -4.81 5.41
N HIS A 65 -5.94 -3.59 5.20
CA HIS A 65 -5.87 -2.55 6.22
C HIS A 65 -6.59 -1.25 5.82
N GLY A 66 -7.63 -1.34 4.97
CA GLY A 66 -8.52 -0.23 4.66
C GLY A 66 -8.10 0.65 3.47
N VAL A 67 -7.09 0.25 2.70
CA VAL A 67 -6.67 0.91 1.46
C VAL A 67 -6.52 -0.14 0.35
N PRO A 68 -7.24 -0.05 -0.78
CA PRO A 68 -7.31 -1.09 -1.80
C PRO A 68 -6.06 -1.11 -2.70
N GLN A 69 -4.89 -1.32 -2.10
CA GLN A 69 -3.63 -1.51 -2.81
C GLN A 69 -3.03 -2.87 -2.44
N HIS A 70 -2.78 -3.73 -3.43
CA HIS A 70 -2.07 -4.99 -3.22
C HIS A 70 -0.58 -4.73 -3.01
N ARG A 71 -0.19 -4.51 -1.75
CA ARG A 71 1.18 -4.20 -1.34
C ARG A 71 1.57 -5.02 -0.11
N PRO A 72 1.90 -6.33 -0.28
CA PRO A 72 2.41 -7.14 0.83
C PRO A 72 3.82 -6.68 1.22
N ARG A 73 4.02 -6.43 2.52
CA ARG A 73 5.31 -6.04 3.11
C ARG A 73 5.57 -6.81 4.38
N LEU A 74 6.84 -7.17 4.58
CA LEU A 74 7.32 -7.72 5.83
C LEU A 74 7.51 -6.57 6.82
N TYR A 75 6.89 -6.68 7.99
CA TYR A 75 7.09 -5.80 9.12
C TYR A 75 7.80 -6.56 10.23
N ILE A 76 8.83 -5.96 10.81
CA ILE A 76 9.60 -6.49 11.94
C ILE A 76 9.50 -5.47 13.05
N LEU A 77 8.90 -5.87 14.16
CA LEU A 77 8.74 -5.05 15.36
C LEU A 77 9.65 -5.59 16.46
N GLY A 78 10.47 -4.73 17.04
CA GLY A 78 11.16 -4.99 18.29
C GLY A 78 10.55 -4.19 19.43
N LEU A 79 10.12 -4.88 20.47
CA LEU A 79 9.69 -4.27 21.72
C LEU A 79 10.72 -4.62 22.79
N ARG A 80 11.35 -3.60 23.38
CA ARG A 80 12.27 -3.81 24.49
C ARG A 80 11.53 -4.43 25.67
N SER A 81 12.11 -5.45 26.29
CA SER A 81 11.42 -6.31 27.25
C SER A 81 10.90 -5.55 28.47
N ASP A 82 11.61 -4.50 28.92
CA ASP A 82 11.25 -3.68 30.07
C ASP A 82 10.05 -2.75 29.84
N VAL A 83 9.73 -2.42 28.57
CA VAL A 83 8.59 -1.56 28.25
C VAL A 83 7.33 -2.32 27.84
N GLN A 84 7.44 -3.59 27.50
CA GLN A 84 6.29 -4.38 27.05
C GLN A 84 5.37 -4.71 28.23
N LYS A 85 4.16 -4.13 28.25
CA LYS A 85 3.14 -4.29 29.32
C LYS A 85 2.12 -5.36 29.00
N GLU A 86 1.81 -5.59 27.72
CA GLU A 86 0.80 -6.55 27.27
C GLU A 86 1.39 -7.47 26.19
N ARG A 87 0.73 -8.63 25.98
CA ARG A 87 1.05 -9.53 24.87
C ARG A 87 0.83 -8.82 23.53
N TRP A 88 1.84 -8.85 22.65
CA TRP A 88 1.74 -8.29 21.30
C TRP A 88 0.78 -9.11 20.43
N THR A 89 -0.04 -8.40 19.67
CA THR A 89 -0.84 -8.96 18.58
C THR A 89 -0.90 -7.98 17.41
N TRP A 90 -0.72 -8.48 16.20
CA TRP A 90 -0.83 -7.67 14.99
C TRP A 90 -2.26 -7.17 14.79
N PRO A 91 -2.45 -5.98 14.14
CA PRO A 91 -3.79 -5.51 13.83
C PRO A 91 -4.51 -6.49 12.89
N PRO A 92 -5.77 -6.89 13.20
CA PRO A 92 -6.51 -7.82 12.35
C PRO A 92 -6.87 -7.21 10.99
N PRO A 93 -7.11 -8.03 9.95
CA PRO A 93 -7.58 -7.55 8.66
C PRO A 93 -8.90 -6.77 8.79
N LEU A 94 -9.12 -5.82 7.87
CA LEU A 94 -10.36 -5.09 7.69
C LEU A 94 -11.09 -5.59 6.44
N PRO A 95 -12.40 -5.39 6.36
CA PRO A 95 -13.17 -5.63 5.14
C PRO A 95 -12.60 -4.87 3.95
N HIS A 96 -12.75 -5.45 2.77
CA HIS A 96 -12.35 -4.80 1.52
C HIS A 96 -13.07 -3.46 1.32
N VAL A 97 -12.32 -2.47 0.85
CA VAL A 97 -12.83 -1.15 0.49
C VAL A 97 -12.66 -0.98 -1.01
N SER A 98 -13.72 -0.59 -1.71
CA SER A 98 -13.64 -0.37 -3.15
C SER A 98 -12.67 0.74 -3.51
N ILE A 99 -11.92 0.55 -4.58
CA ILE A 99 -10.97 1.54 -5.11
C ILE A 99 -11.69 2.84 -5.54
N GLU A 100 -12.97 2.78 -5.89
CA GLU A 100 -13.77 3.95 -6.27
C GLU A 100 -13.73 5.06 -5.20
N ALA A 101 -13.63 4.70 -3.92
CA ALA A 101 -13.52 5.67 -2.82
C ALA A 101 -12.18 6.44 -2.79
N PHE A 102 -11.20 6.00 -3.57
CA PHE A 102 -9.85 6.57 -3.62
C PHE A 102 -9.56 7.30 -4.94
N LEU A 103 -10.42 7.08 -5.95
CA LEU A 103 -10.29 7.68 -7.27
C LEU A 103 -11.03 9.01 -7.34
N GLU A 104 -10.52 9.90 -8.17
CA GLU A 104 -11.21 11.15 -8.50
C GLU A 104 -12.41 10.86 -9.41
N PRO A 105 -13.47 11.69 -9.33
CA PRO A 105 -14.63 11.52 -10.19
C PRO A 105 -14.24 11.42 -11.67
N SER A 106 -14.99 10.61 -12.42
CA SER A 106 -14.80 10.52 -13.86
C SER A 106 -15.43 11.73 -14.53
N ALA A 107 -14.65 12.46 -15.32
CA ALA A 107 -15.17 13.43 -16.27
C ALA A 107 -15.47 12.81 -17.64
N ALA A 108 -15.05 11.58 -17.87
CA ALA A 108 -15.13 10.93 -19.18
C ALA A 108 -16.47 10.23 -19.38
N GLN A 109 -17.33 10.80 -20.23
CA GLN A 109 -18.47 10.12 -20.84
C GLN A 109 -18.05 9.61 -22.22
N GLY A 110 -18.44 8.36 -22.56
CA GLY A 110 -18.27 7.84 -23.92
C GLY A 110 -16.87 7.32 -24.27
N LEU A 111 -16.14 6.78 -23.30
CA LEU A 111 -14.85 6.12 -23.58
C LEU A 111 -15.02 4.98 -24.58
N SER A 112 -14.12 4.92 -25.57
CA SER A 112 -14.04 3.84 -26.56
C SER A 112 -12.62 3.31 -26.63
N ILE A 113 -12.46 2.03 -26.92
CA ILE A 113 -11.11 1.42 -27.13
C ILE A 113 -10.43 2.02 -28.39
N GLN A 114 -11.21 2.51 -29.34
CA GLN A 114 -10.67 3.14 -30.54
C GLN A 114 -10.10 4.54 -30.26
N ASP A 115 -10.62 5.23 -29.26
CA ASP A 115 -10.29 6.63 -28.93
C ASP A 115 -9.21 6.75 -27.84
N LEU A 116 -8.26 5.81 -27.78
CA LEU A 116 -7.16 5.86 -26.82
C LEU A 116 -6.26 7.09 -27.07
N PRO A 117 -5.81 7.78 -25.99
CA PRO A 117 -4.98 8.98 -26.12
C PRO A 117 -3.76 8.79 -27.02
N LEU A 118 -3.47 9.80 -27.85
CA LEU A 118 -2.33 9.78 -28.77
C LEU A 118 -1.01 10.15 -28.11
N ASP A 119 -1.05 10.78 -26.96
CA ASP A 119 0.08 11.28 -26.17
C ASP A 119 0.79 10.22 -25.33
N ILE A 120 0.26 9.00 -25.27
CA ILE A 120 0.92 7.87 -24.61
C ILE A 120 1.86 7.12 -25.56
N SER A 121 2.93 6.52 -25.03
CA SER A 121 3.90 5.78 -25.84
C SER A 121 3.24 4.64 -26.62
N ARG A 122 3.88 4.25 -27.74
CA ARG A 122 3.38 3.14 -28.58
C ARG A 122 3.22 1.84 -27.80
N THR A 123 4.16 1.53 -26.90
CA THR A 123 4.10 0.33 -26.04
C THR A 123 2.93 0.41 -25.06
N CYS A 124 2.74 1.55 -24.39
CA CYS A 124 1.61 1.76 -23.48
C CYS A 124 0.27 1.57 -24.19
N ARG A 125 0.12 2.16 -25.39
CA ARG A 125 -1.09 2.03 -26.21
C ARG A 125 -1.36 0.58 -26.61
N SER A 126 -0.33 -0.15 -27.07
CA SER A 126 -0.45 -1.54 -27.45
C SER A 126 -0.84 -2.43 -26.26
N ASN A 127 -0.21 -2.22 -25.11
CA ASN A 127 -0.56 -2.95 -23.88
C ASN A 127 -1.99 -2.65 -23.46
N LEU A 128 -2.38 -1.37 -23.42
CA LEU A 128 -3.71 -0.94 -23.02
C LEU A 128 -4.79 -1.54 -23.91
N LYS A 129 -4.64 -1.41 -25.25
CA LYS A 129 -5.59 -1.96 -26.22
C LYS A 129 -5.75 -3.47 -26.04
N ARG A 130 -4.66 -4.21 -25.96
CA ARG A 130 -4.67 -5.66 -25.80
C ARG A 130 -5.42 -6.08 -24.51
N GLU A 131 -5.14 -5.42 -23.39
CA GLU A 131 -5.75 -5.79 -22.11
C GLU A 131 -7.25 -5.40 -22.06
N LEU A 132 -7.64 -4.25 -22.63
CA LEU A 132 -9.05 -3.88 -22.71
C LEU A 132 -9.83 -4.86 -23.59
N GLU A 133 -9.32 -5.21 -24.79
CA GLU A 133 -9.93 -6.22 -25.67
C GLU A 133 -10.03 -7.61 -25.01
N ARG A 134 -8.98 -8.00 -24.25
CA ARG A 134 -9.00 -9.25 -23.49
C ARG A 134 -10.10 -9.25 -22.44
N LEU A 135 -10.20 -8.19 -21.63
CA LEU A 135 -11.21 -8.06 -20.58
C LEU A 135 -12.63 -8.07 -21.17
N GLU A 136 -12.86 -7.42 -22.31
CA GLU A 136 -14.16 -7.44 -22.99
C GLU A 136 -14.54 -8.84 -23.49
N LYS A 137 -13.58 -9.57 -24.08
CA LYS A 137 -13.78 -10.96 -24.51
C LYS A 137 -14.10 -11.91 -23.33
N GLU A 138 -13.59 -11.59 -22.14
CA GLU A 138 -13.89 -12.32 -20.90
C GLU A 138 -15.24 -11.90 -20.27
N GLY A 139 -16.01 -11.04 -20.94
CA GLY A 139 -17.30 -10.52 -20.45
C GLY A 139 -17.19 -9.48 -19.33
N MET A 140 -15.99 -9.00 -19.05
CA MET A 140 -15.76 -7.88 -18.15
C MET A 140 -16.15 -6.57 -18.83
N ARG A 141 -16.41 -5.54 -18.05
CA ARG A 141 -16.80 -4.21 -18.57
C ARG A 141 -15.76 -3.17 -18.18
N PRO A 142 -14.54 -3.19 -18.79
CA PRO A 142 -13.43 -2.36 -18.35
C PRO A 142 -13.69 -0.85 -18.49
N LEU A 143 -14.55 -0.43 -19.41
CA LEU A 143 -14.91 0.98 -19.57
C LEU A 143 -16.00 1.45 -18.57
N GLN A 144 -16.64 0.52 -17.87
CA GLN A 144 -17.68 0.81 -16.86
C GLN A 144 -17.20 0.57 -15.43
N ARG A 145 -16.15 -0.23 -15.25
CA ARG A 145 -15.60 -0.62 -13.94
C ARG A 145 -14.12 -0.27 -13.85
N PRO A 146 -13.61 0.08 -12.68
CA PRO A 146 -12.20 0.45 -12.52
C PRO A 146 -11.30 -0.80 -12.57
N PHE A 147 -10.60 -0.98 -13.67
CA PHE A 147 -9.43 -1.86 -13.76
C PHE A 147 -8.17 -1.01 -13.74
N LEU A 148 -7.21 -1.34 -12.89
CA LEU A 148 -5.90 -0.71 -12.83
C LEU A 148 -4.93 -1.55 -13.67
N ILE A 149 -4.35 -0.93 -14.70
CA ILE A 149 -3.55 -1.60 -15.73
C ILE A 149 -2.14 -1.03 -15.71
N ASP A 150 -1.12 -1.87 -15.53
CA ASP A 150 0.30 -1.49 -15.65
C ASP A 150 0.72 -1.44 -17.12
N VAL A 151 0.38 -0.35 -17.78
CA VAL A 151 0.65 -0.16 -19.21
C VAL A 151 2.13 0.01 -19.55
N ASP A 152 3.00 0.26 -18.55
CA ASP A 152 4.45 0.46 -18.73
C ASP A 152 5.26 -0.83 -18.62
N SER A 153 4.62 -1.94 -18.35
CA SER A 153 5.27 -3.26 -18.31
C SER A 153 5.66 -3.76 -19.70
N SER A 154 6.64 -4.66 -19.75
CA SER A 154 6.94 -5.40 -20.96
C SER A 154 5.72 -6.22 -21.41
N PRO A 155 5.50 -6.40 -22.73
CA PRO A 155 4.45 -7.25 -23.24
C PRO A 155 4.48 -8.64 -22.59
N GLY A 156 3.32 -9.14 -22.15
CA GLY A 156 3.21 -10.41 -21.42
C GLY A 156 3.35 -10.31 -19.89
N TRP A 157 3.78 -9.17 -19.35
CA TRP A 157 3.93 -8.93 -17.91
C TRP A 157 3.02 -7.83 -17.38
N VAL A 158 2.00 -7.47 -18.15
CA VAL A 158 1.04 -6.43 -17.76
C VAL A 158 0.18 -6.90 -16.59
N SER A 159 0.29 -6.23 -15.47
CA SER A 159 -0.58 -6.46 -14.32
C SER A 159 -1.90 -5.74 -14.52
N VAL A 160 -3.00 -6.46 -14.33
CA VAL A 160 -4.37 -5.92 -14.36
C VAL A 160 -5.09 -6.33 -13.08
N MET A 161 -5.66 -5.38 -12.37
CA MET A 161 -6.42 -5.65 -11.15
C MET A 161 -7.77 -4.93 -11.19
N TRP A 162 -8.82 -5.65 -10.80
CA TRP A 162 -10.15 -5.10 -10.63
C TRP A 162 -10.37 -4.67 -9.19
N ASP A 163 -10.98 -3.49 -9.00
CA ASP A 163 -11.37 -2.90 -7.71
C ASP A 163 -10.24 -2.82 -6.67
N ARG A 164 -9.00 -2.85 -7.12
CA ARG A 164 -7.80 -2.66 -6.32
C ARG A 164 -6.62 -2.23 -7.19
N CYS A 165 -5.62 -1.64 -6.56
CA CYS A 165 -4.42 -1.14 -7.22
C CYS A 165 -3.28 -2.15 -7.08
N PRO A 166 -2.51 -2.43 -8.15
CA PRO A 166 -1.21 -3.09 -8.02
C PRO A 166 -0.26 -2.28 -7.12
N CYS A 167 0.82 -2.89 -6.66
CA CYS A 167 1.80 -2.23 -5.81
C CYS A 167 2.40 -0.99 -6.47
N LEU A 168 2.16 0.18 -5.92
CA LEU A 168 2.88 1.40 -6.29
C LEU A 168 4.36 1.22 -5.98
N THR A 169 5.21 1.48 -6.97
CA THR A 169 6.66 1.30 -6.86
C THR A 169 7.39 2.50 -7.43
N ARG A 170 8.65 2.69 -7.02
CA ARG A 170 9.51 3.75 -7.56
C ARG A 170 9.65 3.71 -9.09
N SER A 171 9.59 2.52 -9.68
CA SER A 171 9.71 2.33 -11.13
C SER A 171 8.42 2.66 -11.91
N ARG A 172 7.32 2.96 -11.21
CA ARG A 172 6.01 3.35 -11.78
C ARG A 172 5.59 4.73 -11.28
N PRO A 173 6.39 5.79 -11.55
CA PRO A 173 6.16 7.11 -10.98
C PRO A 173 4.89 7.80 -11.48
N GLN A 174 4.33 7.36 -12.60
CA GLN A 174 3.07 7.87 -13.16
C GLN A 174 1.85 7.01 -12.76
N GLY A 175 2.02 6.07 -11.83
CA GLY A 175 0.97 5.15 -11.42
C GLY A 175 0.49 4.24 -12.56
N PHE A 176 -0.77 3.80 -12.45
CA PHE A 176 -1.40 2.86 -13.37
C PHE A 176 -2.49 3.54 -14.19
N TRP A 177 -2.86 2.93 -15.31
CA TRP A 177 -4.02 3.36 -16.10
C TRP A 177 -5.31 2.93 -15.44
N ILE A 178 -6.28 3.83 -15.34
CA ILE A 178 -7.63 3.56 -14.82
C ILE A 178 -8.57 3.40 -16.01
N SER A 179 -9.05 2.19 -16.24
CA SER A 179 -9.77 1.83 -17.48
C SER A 179 -11.04 2.66 -17.70
N ASN A 180 -11.89 2.82 -16.67
CA ASN A 180 -13.15 3.55 -16.75
C ASN A 180 -13.01 5.07 -16.57
N ARG A 181 -11.79 5.59 -16.44
CA ARG A 181 -11.45 7.04 -16.45
C ARG A 181 -10.73 7.43 -17.74
N GLY A 182 -10.19 6.47 -18.51
CA GLY A 182 -9.46 6.73 -19.72
C GLY A 182 -8.17 7.52 -19.51
N ARG A 183 -7.56 7.45 -18.33
CA ARG A 183 -6.36 8.20 -17.96
C ARG A 183 -5.50 7.45 -16.95
N ARG A 184 -4.27 7.93 -16.76
CA ARG A 184 -3.42 7.50 -15.64
C ARG A 184 -3.95 8.04 -14.32
N MET A 185 -3.50 7.41 -13.26
CA MET A 185 -3.69 7.90 -11.91
C MET A 185 -3.11 9.29 -11.73
N SER A 186 -3.80 10.13 -10.97
CA SER A 186 -3.23 11.38 -10.47
C SER A 186 -2.32 11.11 -9.26
N VAL A 187 -1.42 12.06 -8.96
CA VAL A 187 -0.59 12.02 -7.77
C VAL A 187 -1.44 11.98 -6.49
N LYS A 188 -2.57 12.70 -6.47
CA LYS A 188 -3.51 12.70 -5.34
C LYS A 188 -4.11 11.30 -5.11
N GLU A 189 -4.46 10.58 -6.19
CA GLU A 189 -4.95 9.19 -6.12
C GLU A 189 -3.86 8.24 -5.61
N MET A 190 -2.61 8.41 -6.08
CA MET A 190 -1.48 7.62 -5.61
C MET A 190 -1.21 7.83 -4.11
N LEU A 191 -1.28 9.07 -3.61
CA LEU A 191 -1.16 9.40 -2.18
C LEU A 191 -2.27 8.75 -1.36
N ARG A 192 -3.53 8.84 -1.80
CA ARG A 192 -4.66 8.18 -1.12
C ARG A 192 -4.44 6.67 -1.03
N LEU A 193 -3.94 6.05 -2.09
CA LEU A 193 -3.65 4.61 -2.12
C LEU A 193 -2.42 4.21 -1.29
N GLN A 194 -1.62 5.16 -0.81
CA GLN A 194 -0.62 4.93 0.25
C GLN A 194 -1.16 5.25 1.66
N GLY A 195 -2.45 5.59 1.79
CA GLY A 195 -3.05 5.96 3.06
C GLY A 195 -2.83 7.43 3.46
N MET A 196 -2.28 8.25 2.56
CA MET A 196 -1.87 9.65 2.82
C MET A 196 -2.97 10.65 2.41
N GLN A 197 -4.22 10.45 2.91
CA GLN A 197 -5.37 11.27 2.52
C GLN A 197 -5.20 12.75 2.86
N SER A 198 -4.65 13.07 4.03
CA SER A 198 -4.43 14.47 4.44
C SER A 198 -3.43 15.17 3.51
N MET A 199 -2.36 14.48 3.11
CA MET A 199 -1.40 15.02 2.14
C MET A 199 -2.04 15.22 0.77
N ALA A 200 -2.85 14.26 0.30
CA ALA A 200 -3.57 14.37 -0.97
C ALA A 200 -4.56 15.54 -0.98
N ALA A 201 -5.24 15.81 0.14
CA ALA A 201 -6.18 16.92 0.28
C ALA A 201 -5.50 18.29 0.26
N ASN A 202 -4.27 18.37 0.79
CA ASN A 202 -3.50 19.62 0.91
C ASN A 202 -2.44 19.80 -0.19
N LEU A 203 -2.46 18.96 -1.22
CA LEU A 203 -1.52 19.04 -2.35
C LEU A 203 -2.00 20.08 -3.37
N ASP A 204 -2.06 21.33 -2.97
CA ASP A 204 -2.40 22.48 -3.81
C ASP A 204 -1.24 23.49 -3.78
N GLY A 205 -0.80 23.95 -4.96
CA GLY A 205 0.28 24.92 -5.10
C GLY A 205 1.54 24.36 -5.81
N GLU A 206 2.56 25.21 -5.87
CA GLU A 206 3.84 24.83 -6.48
C GLU A 206 4.58 23.79 -5.61
N LEU A 207 4.89 22.66 -6.23
CA LEU A 207 5.68 21.63 -5.61
C LEU A 207 7.17 21.91 -5.80
N ALA A 208 7.97 21.78 -4.75
CA ALA A 208 9.43 21.85 -4.83
C ALA A 208 10.06 20.69 -5.63
N VAL A 209 9.25 19.71 -6.04
CA VAL A 209 9.66 18.51 -6.79
C VAL A 209 8.70 18.28 -7.96
N THR A 210 9.20 17.65 -9.02
CA THR A 210 8.36 17.28 -10.17
C THR A 210 7.38 16.17 -9.79
N GLU A 211 6.24 16.07 -10.50
CA GLU A 211 5.27 14.97 -10.30
C GLU A 211 5.94 13.59 -10.42
N ARG A 212 6.89 13.43 -11.34
CA ARG A 212 7.66 12.20 -11.49
C ARG A 212 8.47 11.87 -10.24
N GLN A 213 9.15 12.85 -9.66
CA GLN A 213 9.91 12.67 -8.41
C GLN A 213 8.96 12.32 -7.26
N LEU A 214 7.84 13.02 -7.16
CA LEU A 214 6.83 12.75 -6.14
C LEU A 214 6.26 11.33 -6.30
N GLY A 215 5.93 10.89 -7.50
CA GLY A 215 5.51 9.52 -7.78
C GLY A 215 6.55 8.46 -7.37
N GLN A 216 7.85 8.75 -7.57
CA GLN A 216 8.94 7.89 -7.10
C GLN A 216 9.00 7.82 -5.57
N MET A 217 8.81 8.96 -4.90
CA MET A 217 8.77 9.03 -3.42
C MET A 217 7.58 8.25 -2.87
N ILE A 218 6.39 8.42 -3.45
CA ILE A 218 5.18 7.67 -3.08
C ILE A 218 5.41 6.16 -3.25
N GLY A 219 6.01 5.73 -4.36
CA GLY A 219 6.33 4.32 -4.61
C GLY A 219 7.33 3.72 -3.60
N ASN A 220 8.24 4.55 -3.05
CA ASN A 220 9.19 4.16 -2.02
C ASN A 220 8.64 4.25 -0.59
N SER A 221 7.52 4.96 -0.37
CA SER A 221 6.99 5.17 0.97
C SER A 221 6.40 3.90 1.56
N MET A 222 6.33 3.84 2.88
CA MET A 222 5.54 2.85 3.60
C MET A 222 4.05 3.19 3.50
N SER A 223 3.18 2.17 3.59
CA SER A 223 1.74 2.39 3.64
C SER A 223 1.33 2.97 4.99
N GLN A 224 0.88 4.22 5.00
CA GLN A 224 0.56 4.96 6.23
C GLN A 224 -0.55 4.29 7.03
N ASN A 225 -1.58 3.75 6.36
CA ASN A 225 -2.67 3.03 7.02
C ASN A 225 -2.18 1.82 7.84
N VAL A 226 -1.22 1.05 7.31
CA VAL A 226 -0.63 -0.10 8.01
C VAL A 226 0.20 0.37 9.20
N LEU A 227 1.05 1.40 8.98
CA LEU A 227 1.87 1.99 10.06
C LEU A 227 1.02 2.51 11.21
N GLU A 228 -0.02 3.30 10.93
CA GLU A 228 -0.89 3.88 11.97
C GLU A 228 -1.57 2.78 12.80
N ARG A 229 -1.99 1.69 12.18
CA ARG A 229 -2.61 0.56 12.87
C ARG A 229 -1.60 -0.23 13.70
N ILE A 230 -0.39 -0.44 13.21
CA ILE A 230 0.70 -1.06 14.00
C ILE A 230 1.02 -0.15 15.19
N LEU A 231 1.24 1.16 14.96
CA LEU A 231 1.61 2.11 16.01
C LEU A 231 0.52 2.25 17.07
N ALA A 232 -0.76 2.24 16.71
CA ALA A 232 -1.87 2.23 17.68
C ALA A 232 -1.79 1.02 18.63
N ARG A 233 -1.40 -0.16 18.12
CA ARG A 233 -1.17 -1.36 18.93
C ARG A 233 0.09 -1.25 19.78
N VAL A 234 1.16 -0.68 19.24
CA VAL A 234 2.41 -0.41 19.98
C VAL A 234 2.16 0.52 21.15
N MET A 235 1.42 1.63 20.93
CA MET A 235 1.08 2.58 22.00
C MET A 235 0.37 1.91 23.15
N LYS A 236 -0.55 0.99 22.87
CA LYS A 236 -1.22 0.22 23.90
C LYS A 236 -0.28 -0.78 24.58
N CYS A 237 0.44 -1.58 23.80
CA CYS A 237 1.25 -2.69 24.29
C CYS A 237 2.47 -2.23 25.10
N ALA A 238 3.16 -1.17 24.65
CA ALA A 238 4.39 -0.70 25.30
C ALA A 238 4.13 0.40 26.34
N PHE A 239 3.18 1.31 26.07
CA PHE A 239 3.00 2.52 26.88
C PHE A 239 1.67 2.55 27.65
N GLY A 240 0.75 1.58 27.42
CA GLY A 240 -0.58 1.56 28.04
C GLY A 240 -1.52 2.64 27.53
N LEU A 241 -1.19 3.29 26.39
CA LEU A 241 -1.96 4.38 25.81
C LEU A 241 -2.93 3.86 24.76
N SER A 242 -4.23 4.09 24.96
CA SER A 242 -5.26 3.72 23.99
C SER A 242 -5.33 4.77 22.88
N VAL A 243 -4.98 4.36 21.65
CA VAL A 243 -5.09 5.19 20.45
C VAL A 243 -6.18 4.62 19.55
N ARG A 244 -7.06 5.49 19.05
CA ARG A 244 -8.16 5.10 18.17
C ARG A 244 -7.63 4.63 16.82
N ASP A 245 -7.97 3.42 16.40
CA ASP A 245 -7.76 2.93 15.03
C ASP A 245 -8.82 3.56 14.11
N LYS A 246 -8.44 4.66 13.43
CA LYS A 246 -9.35 5.40 12.53
C LYS A 246 -9.77 4.56 11.31
N TRP A 247 -8.90 3.63 10.87
CA TRP A 247 -9.17 2.77 9.71
C TRP A 247 -10.23 1.70 10.06
N ALA A 248 -10.10 1.06 11.21
CA ALA A 248 -11.12 0.13 11.70
C ALA A 248 -12.46 0.83 11.94
N ALA A 249 -12.44 2.03 12.51
CA ALA A 249 -13.64 2.84 12.71
C ALA A 249 -14.30 3.27 11.39
N ALA A 250 -13.54 3.56 10.35
CA ALA A 250 -14.07 3.87 9.03
C ALA A 250 -14.67 2.63 8.35
N ALA A 251 -14.01 1.48 8.41
CA ALA A 251 -14.50 0.23 7.85
C ALA A 251 -15.83 -0.21 8.49
N SER A 252 -15.96 -0.08 9.80
CA SER A 252 -17.21 -0.40 10.53
C SER A 252 -18.38 0.48 10.08
N ARG A 253 -18.16 1.78 9.86
CA ARG A 253 -19.19 2.71 9.35
C ARG A 253 -19.65 2.35 7.94
N CYS A 254 -18.73 1.98 7.05
CA CYS A 254 -19.07 1.55 5.70
C CYS A 254 -19.99 0.31 5.71
N GLN A 255 -19.70 -0.68 6.57
CA GLN A 255 -20.54 -1.87 6.71
C GLN A 255 -21.95 -1.56 7.23
N GLN A 256 -22.07 -0.68 8.22
CA GLN A 256 -23.38 -0.26 8.75
C GLN A 256 -24.24 0.43 7.69
N ASN A 257 -23.64 1.32 6.89
CA ASN A 257 -24.35 2.01 5.81
C ASN A 257 -24.82 1.05 4.70
N MET A 258 -24.03 0.03 4.37
CA MET A 258 -24.41 -0.99 3.39
C MET A 258 -25.56 -1.87 3.90
N SER A 259 -25.58 -2.22 5.17
CA SER A 259 -26.65 -3.03 5.77
C SER A 259 -27.98 -2.27 5.86
N THR A 260 -27.94 -0.96 6.18
CA THR A 260 -29.14 -0.09 6.20
C THR A 260 -29.70 0.18 4.80
N SER A 261 -28.83 0.34 3.80
CA SER A 261 -29.26 0.51 2.40
C SER A 261 -29.91 -0.76 1.82
N LYS A 262 -29.43 -1.94 2.17
CA LYS A 262 -30.07 -3.22 1.78
C LYS A 262 -31.44 -3.38 2.42
N ARG A 263 -31.63 -3.01 3.68
CA ARG A 263 -32.93 -3.08 4.37
C ARG A 263 -33.99 -2.13 3.75
N ARG A 264 -33.56 -0.96 3.24
CA ARG A 264 -34.47 -0.01 2.57
C ARG A 264 -34.86 -0.40 1.14
N ARG A 265 -34.19 -1.36 0.51
CA ARG A 265 -34.54 -1.86 -0.84
C ARG A 265 -35.41 -3.12 -0.83
N VAL A 266 -35.63 -3.72 0.33
CA VAL A 266 -36.43 -4.96 0.51
C VAL A 266 -37.77 -4.69 1.24
N GLY A 267 -37.98 -3.48 1.72
CA GLY A 267 -39.26 -2.99 2.25
C GLY A 267 -39.85 -1.94 1.31
#